data_3e7f4bdb17376934714454967d30499b
#
_entry.id   3e7f4bdb17376934714454967d30499b
#
_cell.length_a   1.000
_cell.length_b   1.000
_cell.length_c   1.000
_cell.angle_alpha   90.00
_cell.angle_beta   90.00
_cell.angle_gamma   90.00
#
_symmetry.space_group_name_H-M   'P 1'
#
loop_
_entity.id
_entity.type
_entity.pdbx_description
1 polymer ?
#
loop_
_entity_poly.entity_id
_entity_poly.type
_entity_poly.pdbx_seq_one_letter_code
_entity_poly.pdbx_strand_id
1 'polypeptide(L)'
;MKNLIHIFTVAVLLWATACSNANQQKQQQDTRPQLPADAIEMKYNDHLYFDVILRDSIPARMIFDTGSSNLLLDSTFYSSYFGKNTNLHKAMLSGAGNGFELTTIDASSWSYRIGEVSGTEQKAIVMDLRKILGDGADGLFGLPFMQDKRVEFNYADGYIRFMTPEEKISEDFTAIQCKWLNNKDRIILPLSVTFADGYTLNGNFLMDTGMPDELSLNSGTTNRLKRDGHLADVGRMTYETGGIGGSRTESYALTEQISIGGKAIKDIRISCSDNEHGAMADNRFDGLAGNGLFARFDVIFDFQNWVIHIRPNKNFDKPQPNDFGIALQPNNSHWVVNGLLEGGNAEKAGLRRGDRIERINGITADDLNARNILHTIPDKLILSVMRDSGLIEIAVGKE
;
A
#
# COMPACT_ATOMS: atom_id res chain seq x y z
N MET A 1 -42.58 -48.05 55.41
CA MET A 1 -41.89 -48.68 54.32
C MET A 1 -42.65 -48.38 53.04
N LYS A 2 -42.40 -47.31 52.39
CA LYS A 2 -42.77 -46.92 51.00
C LYS A 2 -42.33 -45.50 50.84
N ASN A 3 -41.35 -45.22 49.98
CA ASN A 3 -40.90 -43.99 49.37
C ASN A 3 -39.37 -43.90 49.38
N LEU A 4 -38.71 -44.74 48.62
CA LEU A 4 -37.28 -44.55 48.33
C LEU A 4 -36.91 -45.24 46.99
N ILE A 5 -37.60 -44.97 45.88
CA ILE A 5 -37.24 -45.44 44.54
C ILE A 5 -37.80 -44.42 43.53
N HIS A 6 -37.38 -43.18 43.53
CA HIS A 6 -37.70 -42.27 42.41
C HIS A 6 -36.69 -41.16 42.17
N ILE A 7 -35.46 -41.26 42.70
CA ILE A 7 -34.45 -40.19 42.51
C ILE A 7 -33.26 -40.60 41.65
N PHE A 8 -33.21 -41.83 41.17
CA PHE A 8 -32.02 -42.34 40.42
C PHE A 8 -32.17 -42.37 38.91
N THR A 9 -33.33 -42.02 38.34
CA THR A 9 -33.54 -42.14 36.87
C THR A 9 -33.45 -40.82 36.10
N VAL A 10 -33.30 -39.67 36.79
CA VAL A 10 -33.18 -38.35 36.09
C VAL A 10 -31.74 -37.88 35.91
N ALA A 11 -30.77 -38.44 36.63
CA ALA A 11 -29.36 -38.04 36.54
C ALA A 11 -28.59 -38.67 35.37
N VAL A 12 -29.09 -39.73 34.73
CA VAL A 12 -28.38 -40.40 33.61
C VAL A 12 -28.76 -39.82 32.25
N LEU A 13 -29.88 -39.13 32.11
CA LEU A 13 -30.33 -38.48 30.85
C LEU A 13 -29.72 -37.09 30.61
N LEU A 14 -29.10 -36.46 31.61
CA LEU A 14 -28.44 -35.16 31.46
C LEU A 14 -26.96 -35.26 31.06
N TRP A 15 -26.35 -36.45 31.11
CA TRP A 15 -24.98 -36.65 30.65
C TRP A 15 -24.85 -37.06 29.16
N ALA A 16 -25.93 -37.55 28.56
CA ALA A 16 -25.89 -37.92 27.13
C ALA A 16 -26.10 -36.72 26.19
N THR A 17 -26.66 -35.61 26.67
CA THR A 17 -26.83 -34.37 25.87
C THR A 17 -25.64 -33.42 25.95
N ALA A 18 -24.76 -33.57 26.94
CA ALA A 18 -23.54 -32.75 27.04
C ALA A 18 -22.39 -33.23 26.15
N CYS A 19 -22.38 -34.52 25.77
CA CYS A 19 -21.36 -35.05 24.85
C CYS A 19 -21.67 -34.86 23.37
N SER A 20 -22.93 -34.59 22.98
CA SER A 20 -23.28 -34.34 21.58
C SER A 20 -23.04 -32.85 21.16
N ASN A 21 -23.01 -31.92 22.12
CA ASN A 21 -22.69 -30.51 21.82
C ASN A 21 -21.20 -30.18 21.82
N ALA A 22 -20.34 -31.07 22.36
CA ALA A 22 -18.88 -30.87 22.33
C ALA A 22 -18.25 -31.27 20.97
N ASN A 23 -18.96 -32.01 20.13
CA ASN A 23 -18.47 -32.42 18.82
C ASN A 23 -18.99 -31.58 17.65
N GLN A 24 -19.86 -30.61 17.88
CA GLN A 24 -20.31 -29.68 16.83
C GLN A 24 -19.52 -28.37 16.76
N GLN A 25 -18.55 -28.12 17.64
CA GLN A 25 -17.70 -26.93 17.59
C GLN A 25 -16.34 -27.14 16.92
N LYS A 26 -16.14 -28.24 16.20
CA LYS A 26 -14.88 -28.48 15.46
C LYS A 26 -15.14 -28.85 14.03
N GLN A 27 -15.63 -27.92 13.26
CA GLN A 27 -15.40 -27.82 11.80
C GLN A 27 -15.83 -26.41 11.34
N GLN A 28 -15.21 -25.35 11.86
CA GLN A 28 -14.99 -24.19 11.01
C GLN A 28 -13.93 -24.67 10.01
N GLN A 29 -14.39 -25.13 8.85
CA GLN A 29 -13.54 -25.34 7.69
C GLN A 29 -12.78 -24.05 7.48
N ASP A 30 -11.45 -24.12 7.57
CA ASP A 30 -10.57 -23.03 7.16
C ASP A 30 -10.86 -22.77 5.67
N THR A 31 -11.62 -21.72 5.40
CA THR A 31 -12.05 -21.35 4.03
C THR A 31 -10.98 -20.56 3.29
N ARG A 32 -9.75 -20.48 3.86
CA ARG A 32 -8.64 -19.83 3.16
C ARG A 32 -8.29 -20.63 1.91
N PRO A 33 -8.04 -19.97 0.78
CA PRO A 33 -7.55 -20.64 -0.42
C PRO A 33 -6.30 -21.44 -0.08
N GLN A 34 -6.18 -22.65 -0.60
CA GLN A 34 -4.95 -23.42 -0.48
C GLN A 34 -3.88 -22.74 -1.35
N LEU A 35 -2.92 -22.09 -0.71
CA LEU A 35 -1.83 -21.41 -1.40
C LEU A 35 -0.89 -22.43 -2.06
N PRO A 36 -0.20 -22.06 -3.15
CA PRO A 36 0.90 -22.86 -3.70
C PRO A 36 1.91 -23.25 -2.63
N ALA A 37 2.53 -24.41 -2.75
CA ALA A 37 3.44 -24.95 -1.73
C ALA A 37 4.71 -24.07 -1.51
N ASP A 38 5.11 -23.31 -2.53
CA ASP A 38 6.23 -22.39 -2.55
C ASP A 38 5.79 -20.92 -2.34
N ALA A 39 4.50 -20.70 -2.03
CA ALA A 39 3.98 -19.38 -1.75
C ALA A 39 4.49 -18.84 -0.41
N ILE A 40 4.83 -17.56 -0.40
CA ILE A 40 5.22 -16.79 0.77
C ILE A 40 4.07 -15.86 1.10
N GLU A 41 3.58 -15.89 2.34
CA GLU A 41 2.49 -15.03 2.77
C GLU A 41 2.84 -13.55 2.58
N MET A 42 1.91 -12.82 1.99
CA MET A 42 2.00 -11.38 1.77
C MET A 42 0.70 -10.74 2.23
N LYS A 43 0.82 -9.60 2.87
CA LYS A 43 -0.37 -8.78 3.21
C LYS A 43 -0.41 -7.54 2.32
N TYR A 44 -1.54 -7.35 1.67
CA TYR A 44 -1.84 -6.10 0.99
C TYR A 44 -2.72 -5.22 1.89
N ASN A 45 -2.21 -4.06 2.22
CA ASN A 45 -2.92 -2.98 2.91
C ASN A 45 -2.24 -1.66 2.51
N ASP A 46 -2.67 -1.06 1.42
CA ASP A 46 -2.03 0.06 0.72
C ASP A 46 -0.65 -0.27 0.14
N HIS A 47 0.16 -1.01 0.88
CA HIS A 47 1.47 -1.53 0.50
C HIS A 47 1.51 -3.05 0.55
N LEU A 48 2.53 -3.62 -0.09
CA LEU A 48 2.82 -5.04 -0.06
C LEU A 48 3.78 -5.36 1.09
N TYR A 49 3.26 -5.98 2.15
CA TYR A 49 4.04 -6.36 3.34
C TYR A 49 4.41 -7.83 3.30
N PHE A 50 5.66 -8.15 3.60
CA PHE A 50 6.15 -9.51 3.75
C PHE A 50 7.25 -9.61 4.80
N ASP A 51 7.39 -10.77 5.41
CA ASP A 51 8.39 -11.01 6.45
C ASP A 51 9.68 -11.56 5.85
N VAL A 52 10.81 -11.08 6.32
CA VAL A 52 12.16 -11.47 5.89
C VAL A 52 13.05 -11.73 7.08
N ILE A 53 14.16 -12.43 6.84
CA ILE A 53 15.27 -12.53 7.77
C ILE A 53 16.43 -11.71 7.21
N LEU A 54 16.87 -10.70 7.93
CA LEU A 54 18.04 -9.90 7.61
C LEU A 54 19.26 -10.40 8.39
N ARG A 55 20.44 -10.33 7.77
CA ARG A 55 21.72 -10.72 8.39
C ARG A 55 21.62 -12.03 9.19
N ASP A 56 21.07 -13.05 8.52
CA ASP A 56 20.92 -14.45 8.95
C ASP A 56 19.95 -14.70 10.12
N SER A 57 19.63 -13.72 10.97
CA SER A 57 18.86 -13.98 12.20
C SER A 57 17.86 -12.91 12.60
N ILE A 58 17.81 -11.76 11.95
CA ILE A 58 16.98 -10.63 12.38
C ILE A 58 15.68 -10.62 11.60
N PRO A 59 14.55 -10.94 12.24
CA PRO A 59 13.24 -10.85 11.59
C PRO A 59 12.88 -9.38 11.32
N ALA A 60 12.38 -9.10 10.14
CA ALA A 60 11.94 -7.77 9.74
C ALA A 60 10.69 -7.88 8.86
N ARG A 61 9.77 -6.95 9.00
CA ARG A 61 8.63 -6.76 8.10
C ARG A 61 8.96 -5.68 7.11
N MET A 62 8.97 -6.05 5.85
CA MET A 62 9.38 -5.17 4.76
C MET A 62 8.23 -4.86 3.83
N ILE A 63 8.29 -3.68 3.19
CA ILE A 63 7.46 -3.31 2.06
C ILE A 63 8.25 -3.55 0.78
N PHE A 64 7.57 -3.95 -0.30
CA PHE A 64 8.13 -3.94 -1.64
C PHE A 64 7.75 -2.67 -2.38
N ASP A 65 8.76 -1.94 -2.86
CA ASP A 65 8.61 -0.62 -3.48
C ASP A 65 9.42 -0.54 -4.78
N THR A 66 8.78 -0.69 -5.93
CA THR A 66 9.42 -0.58 -7.25
C THR A 66 9.82 0.85 -7.61
N GLY A 67 9.29 1.85 -6.91
CA GLY A 67 9.69 3.25 -7.00
C GLY A 67 11.03 3.55 -6.31
N SER A 68 11.54 2.63 -5.48
CA SER A 68 12.86 2.74 -4.83
C SER A 68 13.93 1.94 -5.55
N SER A 69 15.18 2.43 -5.54
CA SER A 69 16.37 1.72 -6.05
C SER A 69 17.24 1.13 -4.94
N ASN A 70 16.79 1.16 -3.69
CA ASN A 70 17.63 0.79 -2.56
C ASN A 70 16.84 -0.03 -1.52
N LEU A 71 17.59 -0.73 -0.67
CA LEU A 71 17.10 -1.18 0.64
C LEU A 71 17.03 0.04 1.56
N LEU A 72 15.86 0.34 2.12
CA LEU A 72 15.69 1.33 3.18
C LEU A 72 15.32 0.63 4.48
N LEU A 73 15.89 1.08 5.59
CA LEU A 73 15.58 0.59 6.93
C LEU A 73 15.10 1.72 7.82
N ASP A 74 14.08 1.45 8.62
CA ASP A 74 13.63 2.39 9.63
C ASP A 74 14.73 2.63 10.68
N SER A 75 14.92 3.89 11.07
CA SER A 75 15.99 4.28 11.99
C SER A 75 15.85 3.70 13.40
N THR A 76 14.61 3.50 13.88
CA THR A 76 14.32 2.86 15.17
C THR A 76 14.62 1.37 15.11
N PHE A 77 14.17 0.69 14.06
CA PHE A 77 14.50 -0.71 13.80
C PHE A 77 16.03 -0.89 13.71
N TYR A 78 16.69 -0.08 12.87
CA TYR A 78 18.14 -0.14 12.70
C TYR A 78 18.87 0.02 14.03
N SER A 79 18.51 1.02 14.83
CA SER A 79 19.17 1.31 16.11
C SER A 79 18.98 0.18 17.14
N SER A 80 17.85 -0.52 17.08
CA SER A 80 17.53 -1.62 18.01
C SER A 80 18.43 -2.85 17.82
N TYR A 81 18.88 -3.09 16.59
CA TYR A 81 19.64 -4.31 16.26
C TYR A 81 21.11 -4.07 15.92
N PHE A 82 21.45 -2.89 15.37
CA PHE A 82 22.79 -2.67 14.78
C PHE A 82 23.64 -1.65 15.53
N GLY A 83 23.08 -0.98 16.52
CA GLY A 83 23.79 -0.12 17.45
C GLY A 83 24.63 0.98 16.77
N LYS A 84 25.84 1.22 17.26
CA LYS A 84 26.79 2.19 16.71
C LYS A 84 27.61 1.54 15.60
N ASN A 85 27.19 1.66 14.37
CA ASN A 85 28.00 1.29 13.21
C ASN A 85 28.91 2.47 12.82
N THR A 86 30.18 2.17 12.46
CA THR A 86 31.19 3.16 12.07
C THR A 86 31.20 3.44 10.55
N ASN A 87 30.53 2.63 9.74
CA ASN A 87 30.48 2.75 8.28
C ASN A 87 29.28 3.58 7.79
N LEU A 88 28.91 4.61 8.56
CA LEU A 88 27.76 5.46 8.24
C LEU A 88 28.19 6.73 7.52
N HIS A 89 27.51 7.04 6.40
CA HIS A 89 27.72 8.24 5.62
C HIS A 89 26.43 9.04 5.52
N LYS A 90 26.52 10.37 5.59
CA LYS A 90 25.36 11.25 5.35
C LYS A 90 25.08 11.39 3.87
N ALA A 91 23.81 11.39 3.49
CA ALA A 91 23.35 11.59 2.13
C ALA A 91 22.03 12.37 2.11
N MET A 92 21.75 12.97 0.96
CA MET A 92 20.45 13.58 0.68
C MET A 92 19.65 12.61 -0.18
N LEU A 93 18.40 12.38 0.19
CA LEU A 93 17.47 11.54 -0.56
C LEU A 93 16.26 12.37 -1.02
N SER A 94 15.83 12.14 -2.23
CA SER A 94 14.62 12.70 -2.82
C SER A 94 13.65 11.57 -3.17
N GLY A 95 12.36 11.85 -3.04
CA GLY A 95 11.29 10.89 -3.34
C GLY A 95 10.05 11.58 -3.87
N ALA A 96 8.86 11.16 -3.42
CA ALA A 96 7.59 11.69 -3.87
C ALA A 96 7.26 13.08 -3.33
N GLY A 97 7.89 13.52 -2.23
CA GLY A 97 7.73 14.87 -1.68
C GLY A 97 8.44 15.93 -2.52
N ASN A 98 8.15 17.19 -2.23
CA ASN A 98 8.66 18.35 -2.99
C ASN A 98 10.02 18.87 -2.48
N GLY A 99 10.85 18.03 -1.86
CA GLY A 99 12.15 18.42 -1.30
C GLY A 99 13.12 17.28 -1.17
N PHE A 100 14.08 17.46 -0.25
CA PHE A 100 15.12 16.47 0.07
C PHE A 100 15.11 16.17 1.55
N GLU A 101 15.49 14.94 1.90
CA GLU A 101 15.62 14.47 3.27
C GLU A 101 17.05 14.02 3.56
N LEU A 102 17.57 14.45 4.71
CA LEU A 102 18.90 14.02 5.16
C LEU A 102 18.83 12.62 5.73
N THR A 103 19.54 11.70 5.11
CA THR A 103 19.54 10.29 5.45
C THR A 103 20.95 9.81 5.85
N THR A 104 21.03 8.57 6.28
CA THR A 104 22.29 7.90 6.59
C THR A 104 22.41 6.65 5.73
N ILE A 105 23.56 6.44 5.10
CA ILE A 105 23.88 5.24 4.34
C ILE A 105 24.76 4.34 5.20
N ASP A 106 24.33 3.09 5.40
CA ASP A 106 25.19 2.00 5.85
C ASP A 106 25.75 1.28 4.62
N ALA A 107 27.04 1.47 4.36
CA ALA A 107 27.75 0.90 3.22
C ALA A 107 28.19 -0.56 3.44
N SER A 108 27.71 -1.21 4.49
CA SER A 108 27.95 -2.64 4.67
C SER A 108 27.00 -3.50 3.84
N SER A 109 27.40 -4.74 3.61
CA SER A 109 26.61 -5.73 2.90
C SER A 109 25.46 -6.24 3.78
N TRP A 110 24.27 -6.42 3.19
CA TRP A 110 23.03 -6.82 3.84
C TRP A 110 22.50 -8.10 3.22
N SER A 111 22.80 -9.26 3.85
CA SER A 111 22.15 -10.52 3.47
C SER A 111 20.68 -10.51 3.86
N TYR A 112 19.85 -11.14 3.04
CA TYR A 112 18.44 -11.35 3.33
C TYR A 112 17.98 -12.75 2.89
N ARG A 113 16.91 -13.23 3.53
CA ARG A 113 16.22 -14.46 3.16
C ARG A 113 14.70 -14.26 3.26
N ILE A 114 13.99 -14.69 2.20
CA ILE A 114 12.53 -14.68 2.09
C ILE A 114 12.09 -16.06 1.63
N GLY A 115 11.48 -16.84 2.52
CA GLY A 115 11.26 -18.26 2.27
C GLY A 115 12.59 -18.95 1.93
N GLU A 116 12.65 -19.60 0.78
CA GLU A 116 13.87 -20.27 0.27
C GLU A 116 14.77 -19.34 -0.57
N VAL A 117 14.32 -18.12 -0.86
CA VAL A 117 15.08 -17.17 -1.66
C VAL A 117 15.99 -16.34 -0.78
N SER A 118 17.27 -16.25 -1.14
CA SER A 118 18.25 -15.43 -0.45
C SER A 118 18.98 -14.51 -1.43
N GLY A 119 19.53 -13.43 -0.90
CA GLY A 119 20.30 -12.47 -1.66
C GLY A 119 21.07 -11.51 -0.76
N THR A 120 21.66 -10.50 -1.37
CA THR A 120 22.47 -9.51 -0.67
C THR A 120 22.34 -8.15 -1.32
N GLU A 121 22.01 -7.14 -0.52
CA GLU A 121 22.10 -5.72 -0.88
C GLU A 121 23.45 -5.16 -0.46
N GLN A 122 24.02 -4.29 -1.27
CA GLN A 122 25.38 -3.75 -1.03
C GLN A 122 25.41 -2.59 -0.04
N LYS A 123 24.25 -2.03 0.27
CA LYS A 123 24.06 -0.92 1.21
C LYS A 123 22.63 -0.87 1.69
N ALA A 124 22.41 -0.20 2.82
CA ALA A 124 21.09 0.23 3.24
C ALA A 124 21.06 1.74 3.48
N ILE A 125 19.94 2.37 3.17
CA ILE A 125 19.64 3.74 3.57
C ILE A 125 18.86 3.68 4.87
N VAL A 126 19.30 4.43 5.88
CA VAL A 126 18.67 4.47 7.20
C VAL A 126 18.01 5.83 7.39
N MET A 127 16.71 5.84 7.61
CA MET A 127 15.92 7.05 7.83
C MET A 127 14.70 6.77 8.70
N ASP A 128 14.00 7.81 9.14
CA ASP A 128 12.75 7.68 9.88
C ASP A 128 11.60 7.34 8.91
N LEU A 129 11.46 6.05 8.59
CA LEU A 129 10.37 5.56 7.73
C LEU A 129 9.04 5.53 8.45
N ARG A 130 9.01 5.39 9.77
CA ARG A 130 7.75 5.37 10.55
C ARG A 130 6.99 6.67 10.44
N LYS A 131 7.68 7.77 10.27
CA LYS A 131 7.08 9.07 10.00
C LYS A 131 6.23 9.07 8.70
N ILE A 132 6.56 8.21 7.74
CA ILE A 132 5.88 8.12 6.43
C ILE A 132 4.93 6.93 6.39
N LEU A 133 5.37 5.76 6.83
CA LEU A 133 4.69 4.48 6.68
C LEU A 133 3.97 4.02 7.97
N GLY A 134 4.19 4.71 9.10
CA GLY A 134 3.75 4.25 10.42
C GLY A 134 4.55 3.04 10.92
N ASP A 135 4.07 2.40 12.00
CA ASP A 135 4.78 1.30 12.68
C ASP A 135 4.63 -0.07 11.97
N GLY A 136 3.99 -0.10 10.81
CA GLY A 136 3.65 -1.35 10.09
C GLY A 136 4.82 -2.03 9.39
N ALA A 137 5.95 -1.32 9.18
CA ALA A 137 7.12 -1.84 8.48
C ALA A 137 8.43 -1.44 9.16
N ASP A 138 9.41 -2.33 9.08
CA ASP A 138 10.79 -2.10 9.54
C ASP A 138 11.69 -1.55 8.43
N GLY A 139 11.20 -1.60 7.19
CA GLY A 139 11.92 -1.11 6.03
C GLY A 139 11.20 -1.39 4.72
N LEU A 140 11.88 -1.12 3.61
CA LEU A 140 11.41 -1.47 2.28
C LEU A 140 12.55 -2.00 1.41
N PHE A 141 12.20 -2.91 0.52
CA PHE A 141 13.06 -3.35 -0.57
C PHE A 141 12.69 -2.61 -1.86
N GLY A 142 13.71 -2.04 -2.50
CA GLY A 142 13.57 -1.44 -3.81
C GLY A 142 13.64 -2.45 -4.95
N LEU A 143 13.48 -1.97 -6.17
CA LEU A 143 13.46 -2.76 -7.40
C LEU A 143 14.67 -3.71 -7.57
N PRO A 144 15.92 -3.35 -7.21
CA PRO A 144 17.08 -4.25 -7.37
C PRO A 144 16.92 -5.61 -6.70
N PHE A 145 16.15 -5.69 -5.63
CA PHE A 145 15.79 -6.95 -4.96
C PHE A 145 15.18 -8.00 -5.92
N MET A 146 14.42 -7.55 -6.92
CA MET A 146 13.73 -8.40 -7.89
C MET A 146 14.54 -8.65 -9.17
N GLN A 147 15.70 -8.03 -9.34
CA GLN A 147 16.51 -8.19 -10.57
C GLN A 147 16.79 -9.67 -10.85
N ASP A 148 16.68 -10.02 -12.12
CA ASP A 148 16.91 -11.38 -12.65
C ASP A 148 15.94 -12.46 -12.13
N LYS A 149 14.83 -12.07 -11.51
CA LYS A 149 13.81 -12.99 -11.00
C LYS A 149 12.52 -12.89 -11.82
N ARG A 150 11.72 -13.96 -11.75
CA ARG A 150 10.32 -13.96 -12.14
C ARG A 150 9.49 -14.12 -10.88
N VAL A 151 8.64 -13.14 -10.59
CA VAL A 151 7.92 -13.07 -9.32
C VAL A 151 6.44 -12.86 -9.56
N GLU A 152 5.63 -13.75 -9.02
CA GLU A 152 4.18 -13.63 -8.98
C GLU A 152 3.74 -12.92 -7.71
N PHE A 153 2.90 -11.88 -7.87
CA PHE A 153 2.21 -11.20 -6.80
C PHE A 153 0.72 -11.47 -6.93
N ASN A 154 0.18 -12.25 -6.01
CA ASN A 154 -1.25 -12.50 -5.93
C ASN A 154 -1.86 -11.64 -4.82
N TYR A 155 -2.34 -10.47 -5.20
CA TYR A 155 -2.98 -9.52 -4.28
C TYR A 155 -4.31 -10.05 -3.72
N ALA A 156 -4.99 -10.87 -4.50
CA ALA A 156 -6.31 -11.37 -4.14
C ALA A 156 -6.26 -12.45 -3.07
N ASP A 157 -5.25 -13.31 -3.11
CA ASP A 157 -5.09 -14.43 -2.17
C ASP A 157 -3.95 -14.20 -1.16
N GLY A 158 -3.19 -13.11 -1.33
CA GLY A 158 -2.23 -12.63 -0.34
C GLY A 158 -0.92 -13.43 -0.30
N TYR A 159 -0.30 -13.65 -1.46
CA TYR A 159 1.02 -14.28 -1.52
C TYR A 159 1.94 -13.71 -2.61
N ILE A 160 3.23 -13.92 -2.42
CA ILE A 160 4.25 -13.81 -3.48
C ILE A 160 4.86 -15.17 -3.73
N ARG A 161 5.34 -15.39 -4.95
CA ARG A 161 6.01 -16.62 -5.36
C ARG A 161 7.13 -16.33 -6.34
N PHE A 162 8.29 -16.95 -6.13
CA PHE A 162 9.41 -16.87 -7.06
C PHE A 162 9.34 -18.03 -8.03
N MET A 163 9.01 -17.72 -9.26
CA MET A 163 8.84 -18.71 -10.33
C MET A 163 10.18 -19.10 -10.95
N THR A 164 10.30 -20.35 -11.37
CA THR A 164 11.45 -20.77 -12.17
C THR A 164 11.30 -20.27 -13.62
N PRO A 165 12.41 -20.11 -14.37
CA PRO A 165 12.35 -19.69 -15.76
C PRO A 165 11.57 -20.65 -16.68
N GLU A 166 11.54 -21.93 -16.32
CA GLU A 166 10.88 -23.01 -17.08
C GLU A 166 9.36 -23.08 -16.84
N GLU A 167 8.87 -22.48 -15.75
CA GLU A 167 7.45 -22.41 -15.47
C GLU A 167 6.71 -21.64 -16.56
N LYS A 168 5.67 -22.26 -17.10
CA LYS A 168 4.82 -21.61 -18.09
C LYS A 168 3.86 -20.64 -17.42
N ILE A 169 3.82 -19.44 -17.94
CA ILE A 169 2.78 -18.47 -17.60
C ILE A 169 1.50 -18.86 -18.33
N SER A 170 0.39 -18.90 -17.64
CA SER A 170 -0.91 -19.26 -18.22
C SER A 170 -1.32 -18.29 -19.33
N GLU A 171 -2.00 -18.78 -20.36
CA GLU A 171 -2.41 -18.00 -21.55
C GLU A 171 -3.48 -16.94 -21.25
N ASP A 172 -4.12 -17.01 -20.08
CA ASP A 172 -5.08 -16.00 -19.62
C ASP A 172 -4.43 -14.72 -19.08
N PHE A 173 -3.10 -14.74 -18.90
CA PHE A 173 -2.33 -13.52 -18.61
C PHE A 173 -2.07 -12.73 -19.88
N THR A 174 -2.20 -11.41 -19.78
CA THR A 174 -1.83 -10.47 -20.83
C THR A 174 -0.41 -9.95 -20.59
N ALA A 175 0.48 -10.15 -21.56
CA ALA A 175 1.86 -9.66 -21.50
C ALA A 175 1.94 -8.18 -21.89
N ILE A 176 2.68 -7.39 -21.13
CA ILE A 176 2.93 -5.97 -21.36
C ILE A 176 4.43 -5.76 -21.37
N GLN A 177 4.96 -5.33 -22.52
CA GLN A 177 6.37 -5.01 -22.64
C GLN A 177 6.68 -3.71 -21.91
N CYS A 178 7.59 -3.75 -20.97
CA CYS A 178 8.06 -2.62 -20.19
C CYS A 178 9.34 -2.02 -20.78
N LYS A 179 9.64 -0.80 -20.38
CA LYS A 179 10.89 -0.11 -20.68
C LYS A 179 11.65 0.17 -19.39
N TRP A 180 12.93 0.39 -19.52
CA TRP A 180 13.81 0.82 -18.45
C TRP A 180 14.06 2.31 -18.45
N LEU A 181 14.26 2.82 -17.26
CA LEU A 181 14.88 4.11 -17.06
C LEU A 181 16.18 3.90 -16.25
N ASN A 182 17.23 4.71 -16.51
CA ASN A 182 18.48 4.75 -15.72
C ASN A 182 19.06 3.37 -15.34
N ASN A 183 19.86 2.75 -16.19
CA ASN A 183 20.59 1.51 -15.84
C ASN A 183 19.76 0.42 -15.12
N LYS A 184 18.47 0.32 -15.46
CA LYS A 184 17.56 -0.71 -14.93
C LYS A 184 17.07 -0.51 -13.49
N ASP A 185 17.02 0.71 -12.99
CA ASP A 185 16.56 0.98 -11.63
C ASP A 185 15.09 1.47 -11.53
N ARG A 186 14.40 1.58 -12.68
CA ARG A 186 12.99 1.97 -12.79
C ARG A 186 12.31 1.23 -13.92
N ILE A 187 11.05 0.86 -13.70
CA ILE A 187 10.19 0.21 -14.71
C ILE A 187 9.20 1.24 -15.22
N ILE A 188 9.16 1.37 -16.55
CA ILE A 188 8.19 2.22 -17.25
C ILE A 188 7.25 1.32 -18.03
N LEU A 189 5.96 1.49 -17.82
CA LEU A 189 4.91 0.74 -18.52
C LEU A 189 3.97 1.68 -19.29
N PRO A 190 3.47 1.23 -20.46
CA PRO A 190 2.49 2.00 -21.22
C PRO A 190 1.10 1.86 -20.60
N LEU A 191 0.43 3.00 -20.38
CA LEU A 191 -0.98 3.09 -20.00
C LEU A 191 -1.72 4.08 -20.89
N SER A 192 -3.03 3.91 -21.02
CA SER A 192 -3.91 4.91 -21.62
C SER A 192 -4.87 5.43 -20.55
N VAL A 193 -5.03 6.74 -20.45
CA VAL A 193 -5.94 7.41 -19.52
C VAL A 193 -6.92 8.25 -20.34
N THR A 194 -8.20 7.92 -20.28
CA THR A 194 -9.26 8.70 -20.94
C THR A 194 -9.94 9.58 -19.92
N PHE A 195 -9.98 10.89 -20.19
CA PHE A 195 -10.59 11.91 -19.34
C PHE A 195 -12.08 12.14 -19.73
N ALA A 196 -12.81 12.83 -18.87
CA ALA A 196 -14.24 13.06 -19.03
C ALA A 196 -14.63 13.83 -20.31
N ASP A 197 -13.72 14.57 -20.93
CA ASP A 197 -13.91 15.24 -22.22
C ASP A 197 -13.67 14.32 -23.43
N GLY A 198 -13.33 13.05 -23.19
CA GLY A 198 -13.03 12.04 -24.22
C GLY A 198 -11.56 12.07 -24.71
N TYR A 199 -10.73 13.01 -24.24
CA TYR A 199 -9.31 13.01 -24.57
C TYR A 199 -8.61 11.79 -23.95
N THR A 200 -7.73 11.14 -24.73
CA THR A 200 -6.96 9.98 -24.26
C THR A 200 -5.46 10.29 -24.28
N LEU A 201 -4.87 10.27 -23.11
CA LEU A 201 -3.43 10.29 -22.91
C LEU A 201 -2.88 8.87 -23.05
N ASN A 202 -2.11 8.59 -24.09
CA ASN A 202 -1.31 7.38 -24.21
C ASN A 202 0.08 7.70 -23.62
N GLY A 203 0.30 7.33 -22.37
CA GLY A 203 1.44 7.75 -21.58
C GLY A 203 2.39 6.60 -21.19
N ASN A 204 3.54 6.99 -20.67
CA ASN A 204 4.54 6.12 -20.09
C ASN A 204 4.58 6.40 -18.59
N PHE A 205 4.25 5.40 -17.77
CA PHE A 205 4.12 5.56 -16.32
C PHE A 205 5.18 4.76 -15.60
N LEU A 206 5.80 5.36 -14.60
CA LEU A 206 6.71 4.66 -13.70
C LEU A 206 5.87 3.75 -12.79
N MET A 207 6.22 2.49 -12.74
CA MET A 207 5.63 1.57 -11.79
C MET A 207 6.15 1.83 -10.38
N ASP A 208 5.25 2.09 -9.45
CA ASP A 208 5.57 2.45 -8.08
C ASP A 208 4.66 1.71 -7.08
N THR A 209 5.10 0.53 -6.63
CA THR A 209 4.35 -0.24 -5.60
C THR A 209 4.50 0.34 -4.20
N GLY A 210 5.30 1.39 -4.02
CA GLY A 210 5.33 2.23 -2.82
C GLY A 210 4.21 3.27 -2.78
N MET A 211 3.53 3.54 -3.90
CA MET A 211 2.38 4.44 -3.98
C MET A 211 1.07 3.65 -3.78
N PRO A 212 0.23 4.01 -2.79
CA PRO A 212 -1.03 3.30 -2.52
C PRO A 212 -2.11 3.51 -3.59
N ASP A 213 -2.16 4.70 -4.21
CA ASP A 213 -3.19 5.08 -5.19
C ASP A 213 -3.06 4.29 -6.51
N GLU A 214 -4.07 4.37 -7.38
CA GLU A 214 -4.02 3.75 -8.70
C GLU A 214 -3.08 4.47 -9.65
N LEU A 215 -3.20 5.81 -9.74
CA LEU A 215 -2.45 6.61 -10.70
C LEU A 215 -2.24 8.03 -10.19
N SER A 216 -1.04 8.57 -10.41
CA SER A 216 -0.72 9.97 -10.18
C SER A 216 -0.02 10.56 -11.40
N LEU A 217 -0.48 11.70 -11.90
CA LEU A 217 0.20 12.44 -12.97
C LEU A 217 1.34 13.27 -12.40
N ASN A 218 2.48 13.29 -13.06
CA ASN A 218 3.56 14.21 -12.71
C ASN A 218 3.19 15.68 -13.03
N SER A 219 3.92 16.63 -12.48
CA SER A 219 3.60 18.05 -12.66
C SER A 219 3.70 18.52 -14.11
N GLY A 220 4.64 17.99 -14.88
CA GLY A 220 4.77 18.34 -16.30
C GLY A 220 3.54 17.93 -17.12
N THR A 221 3.06 16.69 -16.93
CA THR A 221 1.86 16.19 -17.60
C THR A 221 0.61 16.90 -17.09
N THR A 222 0.49 17.12 -15.76
CA THR A 222 -0.59 17.90 -15.14
C THR A 222 -0.72 19.29 -15.77
N ASN A 223 0.41 20.04 -15.83
CA ASN A 223 0.42 21.39 -16.38
C ASN A 223 0.09 21.42 -17.87
N ARG A 224 0.56 20.44 -18.63
CA ARG A 224 0.21 20.29 -20.04
C ARG A 224 -1.28 20.08 -20.25
N LEU A 225 -1.88 19.12 -19.54
CA LEU A 225 -3.30 18.78 -19.67
C LEU A 225 -4.21 19.91 -19.20
N LYS A 226 -3.83 20.62 -18.11
CA LYS A 226 -4.56 21.84 -17.65
C LYS A 226 -4.55 22.93 -18.70
N ARG A 227 -3.37 23.25 -19.27
CA ARG A 227 -3.23 24.27 -20.31
C ARG A 227 -4.03 23.94 -21.56
N ASP A 228 -4.04 22.64 -21.96
CA ASP A 228 -4.69 22.16 -23.17
C ASP A 228 -6.22 21.93 -22.94
N GLY A 229 -6.72 22.12 -21.70
CA GLY A 229 -8.15 22.08 -21.36
C GLY A 229 -8.73 20.70 -21.12
N HIS A 230 -7.88 19.66 -20.99
CA HIS A 230 -8.30 18.26 -20.81
C HIS A 230 -8.46 17.84 -19.36
N LEU A 231 -7.98 18.63 -18.41
CA LEU A 231 -8.00 18.31 -16.99
C LEU A 231 -8.92 19.29 -16.25
N ALA A 232 -10.07 18.81 -15.81
CA ALA A 232 -10.94 19.54 -14.90
C ALA A 232 -10.58 19.16 -13.45
N ASP A 233 -10.18 20.16 -12.65
CA ASP A 233 -9.89 19.94 -11.23
C ASP A 233 -11.18 19.62 -10.47
N VAL A 234 -11.20 18.55 -9.70
CA VAL A 234 -12.30 18.18 -8.80
C VAL A 234 -11.96 18.41 -7.34
N GLY A 235 -10.81 18.99 -7.04
CA GLY A 235 -10.37 19.35 -5.71
C GLY A 235 -8.87 19.48 -5.59
N ARG A 236 -8.41 20.03 -4.47
CA ARG A 236 -6.99 20.21 -4.15
C ARG A 236 -6.73 19.83 -2.70
N MET A 237 -5.62 19.15 -2.46
CA MET A 237 -5.17 18.78 -1.12
C MET A 237 -3.68 19.07 -0.97
N THR A 238 -3.31 19.66 0.16
CA THR A 238 -1.91 19.83 0.58
C THR A 238 -1.62 18.89 1.72
N TYR A 239 -0.62 18.04 1.55
CA TYR A 239 -0.11 17.12 2.56
C TYR A 239 1.08 17.72 3.29
N GLU A 240 1.13 17.61 4.61
CA GLU A 240 2.30 18.01 5.39
C GLU A 240 3.46 17.04 5.21
N THR A 241 3.14 15.76 5.04
CA THR A 241 4.10 14.69 4.72
C THR A 241 3.62 13.92 3.51
N GLY A 242 4.21 14.17 2.36
CA GLY A 242 3.83 13.57 1.08
C GLY A 242 4.78 12.48 0.59
N GLY A 243 5.43 11.74 1.50
CA GLY A 243 6.47 10.75 1.23
C GLY A 243 7.87 11.30 1.51
N ILE A 244 8.91 10.62 1.00
CA ILE A 244 10.30 11.07 1.14
C ILE A 244 10.47 12.41 0.42
N GLY A 245 10.99 13.43 1.13
CA GLY A 245 11.14 14.81 0.62
C GLY A 245 10.09 15.78 1.17
N GLY A 246 9.23 15.37 2.11
CA GLY A 246 8.37 16.24 2.90
C GLY A 246 7.01 16.56 2.25
N SER A 247 6.55 17.81 2.35
CA SER A 247 5.22 18.21 1.89
C SER A 247 5.03 18.13 0.38
N ARG A 248 3.79 17.90 -0.05
CA ARG A 248 3.38 17.96 -1.45
C ARG A 248 1.97 18.54 -1.57
N THR A 249 1.66 19.08 -2.73
CA THR A 249 0.31 19.53 -3.08
C THR A 249 -0.14 18.82 -4.35
N GLU A 250 -1.38 18.37 -4.35
CA GLU A 250 -2.00 17.67 -5.47
C GLU A 250 -3.38 18.26 -5.74
N SER A 251 -3.76 18.28 -7.01
CA SER A 251 -5.14 18.36 -7.43
C SER A 251 -5.63 16.96 -7.83
N TYR A 252 -6.94 16.81 -7.95
CA TYR A 252 -7.55 15.54 -8.36
C TYR A 252 -8.31 15.71 -9.67
N ALA A 253 -8.43 14.63 -10.41
CA ALA A 253 -9.25 14.56 -11.60
C ALA A 253 -9.96 13.21 -11.68
N LEU A 254 -11.18 13.21 -12.25
CA LEU A 254 -11.88 11.99 -12.59
C LEU A 254 -11.48 11.55 -14.00
N THR A 255 -11.24 10.25 -14.15
CA THR A 255 -11.02 9.64 -15.46
C THR A 255 -12.26 8.84 -15.84
N GLU A 256 -12.59 8.80 -17.13
CA GLU A 256 -13.57 7.87 -17.65
C GLU A 256 -13.05 6.43 -17.55
N GLN A 257 -11.77 6.24 -17.91
CA GLN A 257 -11.10 4.94 -17.76
C GLN A 257 -9.57 5.04 -17.75
N ILE A 258 -8.96 4.06 -17.07
CA ILE A 258 -7.53 3.74 -17.19
C ILE A 258 -7.43 2.38 -17.87
N SER A 259 -6.63 2.28 -18.94
CA SER A 259 -6.43 1.04 -19.68
C SER A 259 -4.99 0.56 -19.59
N ILE A 260 -4.81 -0.70 -19.19
CA ILE A 260 -3.54 -1.41 -19.10
C ILE A 260 -3.68 -2.77 -19.79
N GLY A 261 -2.82 -3.07 -20.77
CA GLY A 261 -2.87 -4.35 -21.50
C GLY A 261 -4.24 -4.64 -22.14
N GLY A 262 -4.97 -3.62 -22.57
CA GLY A 262 -6.33 -3.76 -23.11
C GLY A 262 -7.43 -4.02 -22.08
N LYS A 263 -7.11 -4.00 -20.78
CA LYS A 263 -8.09 -4.07 -19.69
C LYS A 263 -8.41 -2.66 -19.21
N ALA A 264 -9.69 -2.29 -19.18
CA ALA A 264 -10.14 -0.95 -18.82
C ALA A 264 -10.81 -0.95 -17.43
N ILE A 265 -10.34 -0.06 -16.56
CA ILE A 265 -10.90 0.21 -15.23
C ILE A 265 -11.56 1.58 -15.32
N LYS A 266 -12.80 1.68 -14.89
CA LYS A 266 -13.62 2.88 -15.07
C LYS A 266 -13.74 3.71 -13.79
N ASP A 267 -14.07 4.98 -13.99
CA ASP A 267 -14.48 5.91 -12.93
C ASP A 267 -13.45 6.03 -11.80
N ILE A 268 -12.17 6.14 -12.18
CA ILE A 268 -11.06 6.27 -11.24
C ILE A 268 -10.71 7.74 -11.04
N ARG A 269 -10.72 8.17 -9.79
CA ARG A 269 -10.12 9.44 -9.40
C ARG A 269 -8.61 9.27 -9.30
N ILE A 270 -7.87 10.16 -9.95
CA ILE A 270 -6.41 10.18 -9.97
C ILE A 270 -5.89 11.45 -9.30
N SER A 271 -4.67 11.39 -8.77
CA SER A 271 -3.98 12.57 -8.29
C SER A 271 -3.16 13.23 -9.40
N CYS A 272 -2.98 14.52 -9.31
CA CYS A 272 -2.29 15.39 -10.27
C CYS A 272 -1.32 16.28 -9.51
N SER A 273 -0.03 16.03 -9.64
CA SER A 273 1.00 16.72 -8.85
C SER A 273 1.25 18.14 -9.32
N ASP A 274 1.48 19.03 -8.36
CA ASP A 274 1.98 20.39 -8.57
C ASP A 274 3.47 20.53 -8.11
N ASN A 275 4.18 19.43 -7.87
CA ASN A 275 5.56 19.45 -7.36
C ASN A 275 6.53 20.09 -8.34
N GLU A 276 7.48 20.86 -7.82
CA GLU A 276 8.59 21.44 -8.58
C GLU A 276 9.86 20.58 -8.50
N HIS A 277 9.93 19.65 -7.55
CA HIS A 277 11.07 18.78 -7.29
C HIS A 277 10.64 17.34 -7.03
N GLY A 278 11.62 16.46 -6.92
CA GLY A 278 11.38 15.04 -6.63
C GLY A 278 10.88 14.23 -7.83
N ALA A 279 10.42 13.02 -7.55
CA ALA A 279 9.96 12.09 -8.58
C ALA A 279 8.77 12.63 -9.37
N MET A 280 7.90 13.41 -8.72
CA MET A 280 6.69 13.95 -9.35
C MET A 280 6.94 15.17 -10.24
N ALA A 281 8.17 15.70 -10.28
CA ALA A 281 8.61 16.73 -11.23
C ALA A 281 9.46 16.16 -12.40
N ASP A 282 9.68 14.86 -12.43
CA ASP A 282 10.46 14.19 -13.45
C ASP A 282 9.66 14.00 -14.76
N ASN A 283 10.05 14.68 -15.81
CA ASN A 283 9.36 14.65 -17.10
C ASN A 283 9.78 13.49 -18.03
N ARG A 284 10.58 12.53 -17.55
CA ARG A 284 10.95 11.34 -18.32
C ARG A 284 9.83 10.30 -18.42
N PHE A 285 8.79 10.47 -17.62
CA PHE A 285 7.55 9.69 -17.61
C PHE A 285 6.36 10.61 -17.34
N ASP A 286 5.14 10.14 -17.59
CA ASP A 286 3.93 10.96 -17.47
C ASP A 286 3.33 10.95 -16.06
N GLY A 287 3.73 10.00 -15.22
CA GLY A 287 3.24 9.86 -13.85
C GLY A 287 3.63 8.53 -13.23
N LEU A 288 3.02 8.20 -12.11
CA LEU A 288 3.22 6.95 -11.37
C LEU A 288 1.99 6.05 -11.52
N ALA A 289 2.21 4.74 -11.68
CA ALA A 289 1.19 3.71 -11.56
C ALA A 289 1.42 2.93 -10.26
N GLY A 290 0.49 3.03 -9.34
CA GLY A 290 0.65 2.55 -7.98
C GLY A 290 -0.03 1.23 -7.66
N ASN A 291 0.07 0.84 -6.40
CA ASN A 291 -0.45 -0.42 -5.88
C ASN A 291 -1.96 -0.57 -6.06
N GLY A 292 -2.74 0.52 -5.94
CA GLY A 292 -4.18 0.50 -6.16
C GLY A 292 -4.56 -0.05 -7.54
N LEU A 293 -3.79 0.29 -8.58
CA LEU A 293 -3.95 -0.26 -9.93
C LEU A 293 -3.61 -1.75 -9.97
N PHE A 294 -2.43 -2.14 -9.45
CA PHE A 294 -1.94 -3.52 -9.52
C PHE A 294 -2.73 -4.47 -8.64
N ALA A 295 -3.31 -4.03 -7.53
CA ALA A 295 -4.16 -4.84 -6.66
C ALA A 295 -5.41 -5.40 -7.35
N ARG A 296 -5.78 -4.87 -8.51
CA ARG A 296 -6.89 -5.33 -9.36
C ARG A 296 -6.53 -6.52 -10.24
N PHE A 297 -5.26 -6.93 -10.22
CA PHE A 297 -4.71 -8.00 -11.05
C PHE A 297 -3.92 -9.01 -10.22
N ASP A 298 -3.83 -10.23 -10.72
CA ASP A 298 -2.70 -11.10 -10.45
C ASP A 298 -1.57 -10.63 -11.37
N VAL A 299 -0.38 -10.46 -10.83
CA VAL A 299 0.74 -9.82 -11.55
C VAL A 299 1.95 -10.73 -11.51
N ILE A 300 2.55 -11.02 -12.68
CA ILE A 300 3.83 -11.70 -12.76
C ILE A 300 4.84 -10.74 -13.37
N PHE A 301 5.89 -10.46 -12.62
CA PHE A 301 7.05 -9.71 -13.10
C PHE A 301 8.08 -10.67 -13.66
N ASP A 302 8.33 -10.59 -14.94
CA ASP A 302 9.46 -11.25 -15.58
C ASP A 302 10.58 -10.22 -15.81
N PHE A 303 11.44 -10.09 -14.81
CA PHE A 303 12.55 -9.14 -14.85
C PHE A 303 13.67 -9.55 -15.82
N GLN A 304 13.72 -10.80 -16.23
CA GLN A 304 14.68 -11.26 -17.24
C GLN A 304 14.31 -10.72 -18.61
N ASN A 305 13.00 -10.75 -18.94
CA ASN A 305 12.47 -10.37 -20.25
C ASN A 305 11.85 -8.97 -20.28
N TRP A 306 11.73 -8.29 -19.10
CA TRP A 306 11.10 -6.97 -18.95
C TRP A 306 9.64 -6.94 -19.39
N VAL A 307 8.94 -7.96 -18.99
CA VAL A 307 7.52 -8.13 -19.26
C VAL A 307 6.78 -8.21 -17.94
N ILE A 308 5.71 -7.46 -17.85
CA ILE A 308 4.70 -7.63 -16.79
C ILE A 308 3.55 -8.42 -17.42
N HIS A 309 3.17 -9.51 -16.77
CA HIS A 309 1.98 -10.25 -17.15
C HIS A 309 0.89 -9.94 -16.13
N ILE A 310 -0.29 -9.58 -16.61
CA ILE A 310 -1.44 -9.25 -15.76
C ILE A 310 -2.64 -10.12 -16.10
N ARG A 311 -3.41 -10.46 -15.09
CA ARG A 311 -4.70 -11.11 -15.22
C ARG A 311 -5.67 -10.46 -14.23
N PRO A 312 -6.87 -9.99 -14.66
CA PRO A 312 -7.87 -9.48 -13.75
C PRO A 312 -8.19 -10.48 -12.64
N ASN A 313 -8.18 -10.04 -11.39
CA ASN A 313 -8.53 -10.84 -10.23
C ASN A 313 -9.90 -10.45 -9.66
N LYS A 314 -10.29 -11.03 -8.52
CA LYS A 314 -11.59 -10.74 -7.86
C LYS A 314 -11.78 -9.28 -7.41
N ASN A 315 -10.72 -8.46 -7.46
CA ASN A 315 -10.78 -7.04 -7.10
C ASN A 315 -10.91 -6.13 -8.34
N PHE A 316 -10.89 -6.68 -9.55
CA PHE A 316 -10.79 -5.88 -10.79
C PHE A 316 -11.89 -4.82 -10.90
N ASP A 317 -13.13 -5.20 -10.64
CA ASP A 317 -14.29 -4.31 -10.73
C ASP A 317 -14.67 -3.63 -9.41
N LYS A 318 -13.84 -3.77 -8.37
CA LYS A 318 -14.13 -3.07 -7.12
C LYS A 318 -14.05 -1.55 -7.33
N PRO A 319 -15.03 -0.79 -6.83
CA PRO A 319 -14.94 0.66 -6.83
C PRO A 319 -13.74 1.12 -5.98
N GLN A 320 -13.23 2.31 -6.25
CA GLN A 320 -12.33 2.96 -5.29
C GLN A 320 -13.04 3.11 -3.94
N PRO A 321 -12.28 3.08 -2.83
CA PRO A 321 -12.83 3.42 -1.52
C PRO A 321 -13.50 4.80 -1.55
N ASN A 322 -14.55 4.98 -0.74
CA ASN A 322 -15.15 6.30 -0.59
C ASN A 322 -14.10 7.31 -0.12
N ASP A 323 -14.10 8.45 -0.78
CA ASP A 323 -13.31 9.57 -0.36
C ASP A 323 -14.08 10.42 0.64
N PHE A 324 -13.40 10.76 1.72
CA PHE A 324 -13.88 11.68 2.74
C PHE A 324 -13.13 13.00 2.73
N GLY A 325 -12.27 13.22 1.74
CA GLY A 325 -11.43 14.41 1.65
C GLY A 325 -10.39 14.51 2.78
N ILE A 326 -9.93 13.37 3.32
CA ILE A 326 -9.02 13.31 4.47
C ILE A 326 -7.82 12.43 4.15
N ALA A 327 -6.62 12.96 4.33
CA ALA A 327 -5.41 12.16 4.40
C ALA A 327 -5.00 11.99 5.87
N LEU A 328 -4.91 10.75 6.32
CA LEU A 328 -4.48 10.41 7.67
C LEU A 328 -3.08 9.81 7.66
N GLN A 329 -2.28 10.19 8.65
CA GLN A 329 -0.94 9.66 8.87
C GLN A 329 -0.86 9.03 10.26
N PRO A 330 -0.38 7.77 10.37
CA PRO A 330 -0.14 7.15 11.66
C PRO A 330 0.97 7.88 12.42
N ASN A 331 0.78 8.04 13.72
CA ASN A 331 1.77 8.59 14.64
C ASN A 331 1.72 7.84 15.98
N ASN A 332 2.52 6.79 16.11
CA ASN A 332 2.56 5.89 17.28
C ASN A 332 1.17 5.35 17.66
N SER A 333 0.54 5.92 18.69
CA SER A 333 -0.72 5.46 19.26
C SER A 333 -1.97 6.19 18.76
N HIS A 334 -1.82 7.08 17.78
CA HIS A 334 -2.92 7.87 17.22
C HIS A 334 -2.65 8.20 15.75
N TRP A 335 -3.64 8.78 15.10
CA TRP A 335 -3.48 9.27 13.73
C TRP A 335 -3.55 10.78 13.71
N VAL A 336 -2.85 11.40 12.78
CA VAL A 336 -2.85 12.85 12.56
C VAL A 336 -3.48 13.13 11.20
N VAL A 337 -4.33 14.16 11.15
CA VAL A 337 -4.85 14.69 9.88
C VAL A 337 -3.70 15.36 9.14
N ASN A 338 -3.16 14.66 8.14
CA ASN A 338 -2.03 15.09 7.32
C ASN A 338 -2.45 16.03 6.18
N GLY A 339 -3.64 15.84 5.63
CA GLY A 339 -4.20 16.66 4.56
C GLY A 339 -5.72 16.69 4.60
N LEU A 340 -6.28 17.75 4.04
CA LEU A 340 -7.72 17.93 3.85
C LEU A 340 -7.98 18.47 2.45
N LEU A 341 -9.05 17.95 1.82
CA LEU A 341 -9.55 18.47 0.56
C LEU A 341 -10.10 19.89 0.79
N GLU A 342 -9.59 20.85 0.06
CA GLU A 342 -10.01 22.26 0.15
C GLU A 342 -11.50 22.40 -0.18
N GLY A 343 -12.27 22.95 0.75
CA GLY A 343 -13.72 23.04 0.64
C GLY A 343 -14.49 21.72 0.72
N GLY A 344 -13.82 20.62 1.06
CA GLY A 344 -14.42 19.29 1.20
C GLY A 344 -15.30 19.11 2.44
N ASN A 345 -15.96 17.97 2.53
CA ASN A 345 -16.92 17.68 3.60
C ASN A 345 -16.25 17.61 4.98
N ALA A 346 -15.02 17.10 5.06
CA ALA A 346 -14.26 17.05 6.29
C ALA A 346 -13.90 18.45 6.82
N GLU A 347 -13.44 19.33 5.95
CA GLU A 347 -13.14 20.72 6.31
C GLU A 347 -14.41 21.46 6.75
N LYS A 348 -15.52 21.30 6.02
CA LYS A 348 -16.83 21.87 6.39
C LYS A 348 -17.37 21.33 7.71
N ALA A 349 -17.08 20.08 8.04
CA ALA A 349 -17.43 19.48 9.33
C ALA A 349 -16.55 19.99 10.49
N GLY A 350 -15.55 20.82 10.20
CA GLY A 350 -14.68 21.45 11.20
C GLY A 350 -13.43 20.65 11.56
N LEU A 351 -13.07 19.63 10.77
CA LEU A 351 -11.79 18.95 10.89
C LEU A 351 -10.66 19.89 10.42
N ARG A 352 -9.48 19.77 11.01
CA ARG A 352 -8.33 20.63 10.73
C ARG A 352 -7.08 19.79 10.53
N ARG A 353 -6.17 20.25 9.67
CA ARG A 353 -4.83 19.65 9.59
C ARG A 353 -4.15 19.72 10.95
N GLY A 354 -3.41 18.66 11.30
CA GLY A 354 -2.79 18.49 12.60
C GLY A 354 -3.73 17.97 13.69
N ASP A 355 -5.04 17.82 13.43
CA ASP A 355 -5.96 17.18 14.38
C ASP A 355 -5.50 15.76 14.71
N ARG A 356 -5.51 15.44 16.00
CA ARG A 356 -5.15 14.12 16.52
C ARG A 356 -6.40 13.25 16.61
N ILE A 357 -6.41 12.16 15.85
CA ILE A 357 -7.51 11.20 15.81
C ILE A 357 -7.22 10.05 16.77
N GLU A 358 -8.07 9.88 17.77
CA GLU A 358 -7.99 8.81 18.75
C GLU A 358 -8.79 7.57 18.33
N ARG A 359 -9.92 7.79 17.64
CA ARG A 359 -10.81 6.72 17.17
C ARG A 359 -11.43 7.05 15.83
N ILE A 360 -11.66 6.00 15.06
CA ILE A 360 -12.42 6.02 13.79
C ILE A 360 -13.58 5.05 13.95
N ASN A 361 -14.82 5.54 13.88
CA ASN A 361 -16.04 4.75 14.13
C ASN A 361 -16.01 3.95 15.46
N GLY A 362 -15.44 4.55 16.51
CA GLY A 362 -15.31 3.93 17.83
C GLY A 362 -14.11 2.98 18.00
N ILE A 363 -13.41 2.63 16.94
CA ILE A 363 -12.20 1.79 16.96
C ILE A 363 -10.98 2.66 17.20
N THR A 364 -10.09 2.25 18.11
CA THR A 364 -8.87 3.00 18.43
C THR A 364 -7.97 3.12 17.21
N ALA A 365 -7.32 4.28 17.07
CA ALA A 365 -6.51 4.61 15.89
C ALA A 365 -5.20 3.80 15.78
N ASP A 366 -4.79 3.13 16.85
CA ASP A 366 -3.67 2.18 16.87
C ASP A 366 -4.06 0.76 16.40
N ASP A 367 -5.36 0.49 16.26
CA ASP A 367 -5.85 -0.79 15.76
C ASP A 367 -5.69 -0.84 14.22
N LEU A 368 -5.10 -1.94 13.71
CA LEU A 368 -5.00 -2.20 12.27
C LEU A 368 -6.37 -2.19 11.57
N ASN A 369 -7.45 -2.49 12.29
CA ASN A 369 -8.81 -2.42 11.77
C ASN A 369 -9.27 -0.98 11.50
N ALA A 370 -8.73 0.03 12.20
CA ALA A 370 -9.05 1.42 11.94
C ALA A 370 -8.65 1.85 10.52
N ARG A 371 -7.54 1.33 9.99
CA ARG A 371 -7.16 1.51 8.58
C ARG A 371 -8.17 0.86 7.62
N ASN A 372 -8.57 -0.36 7.92
CA ASN A 372 -9.52 -1.09 7.07
C ASN A 372 -10.88 -0.40 6.99
N ILE A 373 -11.26 0.41 7.98
CA ILE A 373 -12.52 1.17 7.94
C ILE A 373 -12.50 2.21 6.83
N LEU A 374 -11.36 2.84 6.56
CA LEU A 374 -11.22 3.79 5.45
C LEU A 374 -11.35 3.10 4.09
N HIS A 375 -10.98 1.82 4.01
CA HIS A 375 -11.10 0.99 2.79
C HIS A 375 -12.43 0.24 2.69
N THR A 376 -13.16 0.03 3.81
CA THR A 376 -14.54 -0.38 3.73
C THR A 376 -15.37 0.82 3.32
N ILE A 377 -16.46 0.63 2.59
CA ILE A 377 -17.26 1.72 2.05
C ILE A 377 -18.32 2.19 3.08
N PRO A 378 -17.98 2.91 4.17
CA PRO A 378 -18.99 3.53 5.00
C PRO A 378 -19.47 4.81 4.33
N ASP A 379 -20.76 5.13 4.49
CA ASP A 379 -21.30 6.41 3.99
C ASP A 379 -20.88 7.60 4.87
N LYS A 380 -20.40 7.32 6.06
CA LYS A 380 -20.05 8.33 7.07
C LYS A 380 -18.96 7.83 7.99
N LEU A 381 -17.99 8.70 8.27
CA LEU A 381 -16.99 8.51 9.32
C LEU A 381 -17.38 9.30 10.58
N ILE A 382 -17.15 8.70 11.74
CA ILE A 382 -17.19 9.37 13.03
C ILE A 382 -15.78 9.35 13.60
N LEU A 383 -15.18 10.53 13.71
CA LEU A 383 -13.81 10.72 14.16
C LEU A 383 -13.83 11.27 15.59
N SER A 384 -13.18 10.57 16.54
CA SER A 384 -12.92 11.11 17.87
C SER A 384 -11.60 11.87 17.84
N VAL A 385 -11.70 13.18 17.95
CA VAL A 385 -10.59 14.13 17.75
C VAL A 385 -10.16 14.71 19.09
N MET A 386 -8.88 14.60 19.44
CA MET A 386 -8.31 15.23 20.63
C MET A 386 -7.79 16.64 20.30
N ARG A 387 -8.30 17.63 21.01
CA ARG A 387 -7.85 19.03 20.98
C ARG A 387 -7.60 19.54 22.40
N ASP A 388 -7.05 20.74 22.54
CA ASP A 388 -6.82 21.37 23.86
C ASP A 388 -8.10 21.44 24.73
N SER A 389 -9.25 21.59 24.09
CA SER A 389 -10.58 21.60 24.74
C SER A 389 -11.09 20.21 25.18
N GLY A 390 -10.35 19.15 24.90
CA GLY A 390 -10.72 17.76 25.18
C GLY A 390 -11.11 16.98 23.92
N LEU A 391 -11.67 15.78 24.15
CA LEU A 391 -12.12 14.88 23.08
C LEU A 391 -13.46 15.37 22.50
N ILE A 392 -13.52 15.54 21.19
CA ILE A 392 -14.74 15.90 20.44
C ILE A 392 -15.02 14.86 19.36
N GLU A 393 -16.28 14.73 18.96
CA GLU A 393 -16.67 13.89 17.83
C GLU A 393 -17.00 14.75 16.61
N ILE A 394 -16.39 14.41 15.47
CA ILE A 394 -16.64 15.03 14.17
C ILE A 394 -17.16 13.95 13.22
N ALA A 395 -18.31 14.21 12.62
CA ALA A 395 -18.93 13.32 11.66
C ALA A 395 -18.72 13.85 10.25
N VAL A 396 -18.10 13.03 9.38
CA VAL A 396 -17.76 13.38 8.01
C VAL A 396 -18.51 12.48 7.05
N GLY A 397 -19.27 13.07 6.12
CA GLY A 397 -19.85 12.35 4.98
C GLY A 397 -18.80 12.18 3.87
N LYS A 398 -19.04 11.23 2.96
CA LYS A 398 -18.22 11.08 1.74
C LYS A 398 -18.33 12.31 0.84
N GLU A 399 -17.28 12.57 0.04
CA GLU A 399 -17.25 13.64 -0.98
C GLU A 399 -18.26 13.38 -2.12
#